data_7343de2308bb16c2a3da9aecd34c12aa
#
_entry.id   7343de2308bb16c2a3da9aecd34c12aa
#
_cell.length_a   1.000
_cell.length_b   1.000
_cell.length_c   1.000
_cell.angle_alpha   90.00
_cell.angle_beta   90.00
_cell.angle_gamma   90.00
#
_symmetry.space_group_name_H-M   'P 1'
#
loop_
_entity.id
_entity.type
_entity.pdbx_description
1 polymer ?
#
loop_
_entity_poly.entity_id
_entity_poly.type
_entity_poly.pdbx_seq_one_letter_code
_entity_poly.pdbx_strand_id
1 'polypeptide(L)'
;VSRGLGDVYKRQATEIAKIAHEMPEYAHAVVLADDSGLEIDYLNKEPGIYSARYMGEDTSYDIKNQALLDRLDGVPDEKRTARFVCAIAAAMPDGCCEVVRGTMEGIIGHKIAGENGFGYDPIFFLPECGCTSSELSPEKKNELSHRGEGLKKIRKILEQR
;
A
#
# COMPACT_ATOMS: atom_id res chain seq x y z
N VAL A 1 -15.57 16.88 -8.74
CA VAL A 1 -14.15 16.66 -9.04
C VAL A 1 -13.77 15.31 -8.48
N SER A 2 -13.53 14.35 -9.35
CA SER A 2 -12.95 13.06 -8.96
C SER A 2 -11.55 13.33 -8.40
N ARG A 3 -11.42 13.41 -7.08
CA ARG A 3 -10.11 13.41 -6.44
C ARG A 3 -9.52 12.02 -6.67
N GLY A 4 -8.35 11.94 -7.29
CA GLY A 4 -7.70 10.67 -7.55
C GLY A 4 -7.49 9.88 -6.26
N LEU A 5 -7.56 8.53 -6.34
CA LEU A 5 -7.34 7.64 -5.17
C LEU A 5 -6.06 7.99 -4.41
N GLY A 6 -4.99 8.40 -5.13
CA GLY A 6 -3.74 8.84 -4.51
C GLY A 6 -3.85 10.02 -3.54
N ASP A 7 -4.80 10.94 -3.77
CA ASP A 7 -5.06 12.06 -2.86
C ASP A 7 -5.81 11.62 -1.60
N VAL A 8 -6.61 10.55 -1.69
CA VAL A 8 -7.32 9.99 -0.54
C VAL A 8 -6.34 9.33 0.42
N TYR A 9 -5.41 8.50 -0.06
CA TYR A 9 -4.35 7.90 0.77
C TYR A 9 -3.51 8.97 1.48
N LYS A 10 -3.09 10.01 0.75
CA LYS A 10 -2.34 11.12 1.33
C LYS A 10 -3.10 11.82 2.45
N ARG A 11 -4.39 12.09 2.22
CA ARG A 11 -5.23 12.74 3.23
C ARG A 11 -5.39 11.87 4.47
N GLN A 12 -5.68 10.59 4.33
CA GLN A 12 -5.83 9.65 5.44
C GLN A 12 -4.56 9.56 6.27
N ALA A 13 -3.40 9.36 5.64
CA ALA A 13 -2.12 9.33 6.35
C ALA A 13 -1.83 10.66 7.07
N THR A 14 -2.13 11.80 6.44
CA THR A 14 -1.95 13.12 7.04
C THR A 14 -2.84 13.31 8.28
N GLU A 15 -4.11 12.94 8.20
CA GLU A 15 -5.05 13.06 9.31
C GLU A 15 -4.61 12.21 10.50
N ILE A 16 -4.19 10.96 10.26
CA ILE A 16 -3.69 10.05 11.31
C ILE A 16 -2.44 10.64 11.98
N ALA A 17 -1.47 11.12 11.19
CA ALA A 17 -0.26 11.70 11.73
C ALA A 17 -0.52 12.95 12.58
N LYS A 18 -1.43 13.83 12.14
CA LYS A 18 -1.82 15.03 12.89
C LYS A 18 -2.53 14.71 14.20
N ILE A 19 -3.51 13.81 14.18
CA ILE A 19 -4.24 13.39 15.38
C ILE A 19 -3.28 12.80 16.41
N ALA A 20 -2.37 11.93 16.00
CA ALA A 20 -1.37 11.35 16.90
C ALA A 20 -0.43 12.40 17.46
N HIS A 21 -0.02 13.40 16.65
CA HIS A 21 0.86 14.48 17.08
C HIS A 21 0.21 15.43 18.10
N GLU A 22 -1.12 15.55 18.12
CA GLU A 22 -1.86 16.33 19.13
C GLU A 22 -1.83 15.69 20.54
N MET A 23 -1.42 14.42 20.64
CA MET A 23 -1.26 13.77 21.94
C MET A 23 -0.03 14.36 22.67
N PRO A 24 -0.16 14.73 23.98
CA PRO A 24 0.91 15.43 24.70
C PRO A 24 2.27 14.71 24.69
N GLU A 25 2.26 13.39 24.71
CA GLU A 25 3.45 12.53 24.68
C GLU A 25 4.23 12.61 23.37
N TYR A 26 3.58 13.00 22.25
CA TYR A 26 4.19 13.10 20.93
C TYR A 26 4.36 14.54 20.43
N ALA A 27 4.00 15.53 21.23
CA ALA A 27 4.03 16.95 20.84
C ALA A 27 5.43 17.45 20.39
N HIS A 28 6.50 16.82 20.86
CA HIS A 28 7.88 17.15 20.51
C HIS A 28 8.55 16.15 19.58
N ALA A 29 7.80 15.16 19.10
CA ALA A 29 8.29 14.11 18.21
C ALA A 29 7.85 14.34 16.77
N VAL A 30 8.58 13.75 15.84
CA VAL A 30 8.07 13.57 14.47
C VAL A 30 7.20 12.31 14.47
N VAL A 31 5.92 12.48 14.10
CA VAL A 31 4.97 11.35 14.02
C VAL A 31 4.80 10.93 12.58
N LEU A 32 5.08 9.66 12.30
CA LEU A 32 4.85 9.04 10.99
C LEU A 32 3.56 8.24 11.00
N ALA A 33 2.77 8.37 9.94
CA ALA A 33 1.64 7.51 9.66
C ALA A 33 1.65 7.07 8.20
N ASP A 34 1.18 5.84 7.94
CA ASP A 34 1.02 5.36 6.58
C ASP A 34 -0.41 4.88 6.30
N ASP A 35 -0.81 5.00 5.04
CA ASP A 35 -2.02 4.42 4.50
C ASP A 35 -1.69 3.73 3.18
N SER A 36 -2.12 2.47 3.04
CA SER A 36 -1.74 1.62 1.92
C SER A 36 -2.93 0.87 1.36
N GLY A 37 -2.87 0.58 0.06
CA GLY A 37 -3.89 -0.22 -0.60
C GLY A 37 -3.41 -0.87 -1.88
N LEU A 38 -4.21 -1.82 -2.35
CA LEU A 38 -4.05 -2.50 -3.63
C LEU A 38 -5.03 -1.90 -4.64
N GLU A 39 -4.52 -1.44 -5.77
CA GLU A 39 -5.30 -0.95 -6.90
C GLU A 39 -5.18 -1.92 -8.08
N ILE A 40 -6.30 -2.44 -8.57
CA ILE A 40 -6.37 -3.35 -9.72
C ILE A 40 -7.06 -2.62 -10.88
N ASP A 41 -6.35 -2.44 -11.99
CA ASP A 41 -6.83 -1.61 -13.10
C ASP A 41 -8.12 -2.15 -13.72
N TYR A 42 -8.22 -3.44 -13.95
CA TYR A 42 -9.41 -4.09 -14.51
C TYR A 42 -10.65 -3.96 -13.62
N LEU A 43 -10.46 -3.84 -12.32
CA LEU A 43 -11.53 -3.69 -11.33
C LEU A 43 -11.75 -2.22 -10.93
N ASN A 44 -11.45 -1.27 -11.81
CA ASN A 44 -11.59 0.17 -11.54
C ASN A 44 -10.89 0.63 -10.26
N LYS A 45 -9.69 0.12 -10.03
CA LYS A 45 -8.85 0.40 -8.85
C LYS A 45 -9.37 -0.23 -7.53
N GLU A 46 -10.37 -1.11 -7.58
CA GLU A 46 -10.73 -1.89 -6.39
C GLU A 46 -9.62 -2.91 -6.03
N PRO A 47 -9.47 -3.26 -4.74
CA PRO A 47 -10.17 -2.75 -3.57
C PRO A 47 -9.74 -1.33 -3.13
N GLY A 48 -8.62 -0.80 -3.60
CA GLY A 48 -8.19 0.58 -3.39
C GLY A 48 -8.13 0.98 -1.92
N ILE A 49 -8.74 2.10 -1.56
CA ILE A 49 -8.81 2.60 -0.18
C ILE A 49 -9.56 1.66 0.79
N TYR A 50 -10.29 0.69 0.27
CA TYR A 50 -11.01 -0.31 1.05
C TYR A 50 -10.21 -1.60 1.24
N SER A 51 -8.93 -1.63 0.88
CA SER A 51 -8.11 -2.85 0.89
C SER A 51 -8.15 -3.61 2.22
N ALA A 52 -8.03 -2.92 3.34
CA ALA A 52 -8.06 -3.55 4.65
C ALA A 52 -9.42 -4.14 5.00
N ARG A 53 -10.51 -3.48 4.62
CA ARG A 53 -11.89 -3.86 4.95
C ARG A 53 -12.70 -4.44 3.78
N TYR A 54 -12.03 -4.76 2.67
CA TYR A 54 -12.65 -5.43 1.53
C TYR A 54 -13.37 -6.72 1.98
N MET A 55 -14.62 -6.88 1.61
CA MET A 55 -15.52 -7.97 2.05
C MET A 55 -15.73 -8.06 3.59
N GLY A 56 -15.40 -7.01 4.35
CA GLY A 56 -15.51 -6.96 5.81
C GLY A 56 -14.16 -7.04 6.53
N GLU A 57 -14.07 -6.39 7.68
CA GLU A 57 -12.81 -6.30 8.46
C GLU A 57 -12.36 -7.67 8.97
N ASP A 58 -13.30 -8.53 9.37
CA ASP A 58 -13.02 -9.85 9.94
C ASP A 58 -12.83 -10.96 8.89
N THR A 59 -12.97 -10.64 7.60
CA THR A 59 -12.78 -11.62 6.52
C THR A 59 -11.29 -11.92 6.34
N SER A 60 -10.93 -13.20 6.30
CA SER A 60 -9.53 -13.61 6.10
C SER A 60 -9.00 -13.19 4.73
N TYR A 61 -7.70 -12.95 4.65
CA TYR A 61 -7.07 -12.60 3.37
C TYR A 61 -7.08 -13.73 2.35
N ASP A 62 -7.16 -15.00 2.78
CA ASP A 62 -7.33 -16.13 1.85
C ASP A 62 -8.64 -16.00 1.07
N ILE A 63 -9.73 -15.66 1.77
CA ILE A 63 -11.04 -15.42 1.15
C ILE A 63 -11.00 -14.17 0.26
N LYS A 64 -10.40 -13.07 0.73
CA LYS A 64 -10.26 -11.83 -0.06
C LYS A 64 -9.44 -12.05 -1.34
N ASN A 65 -8.32 -12.77 -1.22
CA ASN A 65 -7.46 -13.11 -2.35
C ASN A 65 -8.19 -13.99 -3.36
N GLN A 66 -8.86 -15.04 -2.90
CA GLN A 66 -9.63 -15.92 -3.79
C GLN A 66 -10.75 -15.17 -4.51
N ALA A 67 -11.47 -14.29 -3.80
CA ALA A 67 -12.54 -13.50 -4.40
C ALA A 67 -12.02 -12.57 -5.52
N LEU A 68 -10.82 -11.97 -5.35
CA LEU A 68 -10.20 -11.16 -6.40
C LEU A 68 -9.75 -12.00 -7.60
N LEU A 69 -9.19 -13.19 -7.35
CA LEU A 69 -8.84 -14.13 -8.42
C LEU A 69 -10.07 -14.56 -9.22
N ASP A 70 -11.18 -14.88 -8.54
CA ASP A 70 -12.45 -15.29 -9.19
C ASP A 70 -13.01 -14.14 -10.06
N ARG A 71 -12.93 -12.90 -9.60
CA ARG A 71 -13.35 -11.71 -10.38
C ARG A 71 -12.48 -11.45 -11.62
N LEU A 72 -11.27 -11.98 -11.62
CA LEU A 72 -10.31 -11.87 -12.72
C LEU A 72 -10.22 -13.15 -13.55
N ASP A 73 -11.10 -14.13 -13.32
CA ASP A 73 -11.11 -15.35 -14.12
C ASP A 73 -11.35 -15.04 -15.61
N GLY A 74 -10.56 -15.67 -16.48
CA GLY A 74 -10.59 -15.42 -17.92
C GLY A 74 -10.01 -14.06 -18.38
N VAL A 75 -9.56 -13.20 -17.46
CA VAL A 75 -8.90 -11.92 -17.81
C VAL A 75 -7.44 -12.18 -18.17
N PRO A 76 -6.96 -11.77 -19.36
CA PRO A 76 -5.58 -11.98 -19.79
C PRO A 76 -4.59 -11.12 -19.02
N ASP A 77 -3.33 -11.55 -18.95
CA ASP A 77 -2.28 -10.95 -18.11
C ASP A 77 -2.09 -9.45 -18.35
N GLU A 78 -2.13 -9.02 -19.61
CA GLU A 78 -1.96 -7.62 -19.97
C GLU A 78 -3.05 -6.69 -19.42
N LYS A 79 -4.18 -7.25 -18.97
CA LYS A 79 -5.28 -6.51 -18.35
C LYS A 79 -5.35 -6.70 -16.83
N ARG A 80 -4.44 -7.48 -16.26
CA ARG A 80 -4.40 -7.75 -14.81
C ARG A 80 -3.46 -6.81 -14.06
N THR A 81 -3.06 -5.70 -14.70
CA THR A 81 -2.16 -4.72 -14.08
C THR A 81 -2.69 -4.20 -12.77
N ALA A 82 -1.81 -4.10 -11.81
CA ALA A 82 -2.14 -3.68 -10.45
C ALA A 82 -0.93 -2.98 -9.82
N ARG A 83 -1.18 -2.24 -8.73
CA ARG A 83 -0.13 -1.67 -7.91
C ARG A 83 -0.51 -1.68 -6.45
N PHE A 84 0.49 -1.87 -5.60
CA PHE A 84 0.40 -1.42 -4.22
C PHE A 84 0.75 0.06 -4.15
N VAL A 85 0.00 0.79 -3.35
CA VAL A 85 0.22 2.21 -3.06
C VAL A 85 0.42 2.39 -1.57
N CYS A 86 1.39 3.22 -1.18
CA CYS A 86 1.56 3.66 0.19
C CYS A 86 1.71 5.18 0.20
N ALA A 87 0.94 5.87 1.02
CA ALA A 87 1.18 7.26 1.37
C ALA A 87 1.74 7.32 2.79
N ILE A 88 2.88 7.99 2.97
CA ILE A 88 3.48 8.22 4.29
C ILE A 88 3.44 9.70 4.59
N ALA A 89 2.86 10.04 5.73
CA ALA A 89 2.82 11.39 6.26
C ALA A 89 3.74 11.51 7.47
N ALA A 90 4.43 12.65 7.60
CA ALA A 90 5.22 13.02 8.75
C ALA A 90 4.69 14.33 9.33
N ALA A 91 4.11 14.30 10.53
CA ALA A 91 3.72 15.50 11.27
C ALA A 91 4.88 15.95 12.16
N MET A 92 5.28 17.20 12.01
CA MET A 92 6.42 17.79 12.70
C MET A 92 6.00 18.60 13.93
N PRO A 93 6.91 18.79 14.92
CA PRO A 93 6.63 19.62 16.09
C PRO A 93 6.28 21.09 15.78
N ASP A 94 6.74 21.61 14.65
CA ASP A 94 6.43 22.97 14.19
C ASP A 94 5.05 23.12 13.52
N GLY A 95 4.25 22.04 13.50
CA GLY A 95 2.93 21.98 12.87
C GLY A 95 2.95 21.72 11.36
N CYS A 96 4.13 21.63 10.74
CA CYS A 96 4.24 21.23 9.33
C CYS A 96 3.92 19.76 9.15
N CYS A 97 3.43 19.40 7.97
CA CYS A 97 3.18 18.01 7.60
C CYS A 97 3.69 17.76 6.18
N GLU A 98 4.60 16.79 6.07
CA GLU A 98 5.12 16.32 4.79
C GLU A 98 4.45 15.01 4.40
N VAL A 99 4.16 14.83 3.12
CA VAL A 99 3.52 13.61 2.61
C VAL A 99 4.20 13.13 1.35
N VAL A 100 4.53 11.85 1.33
CA VAL A 100 5.11 11.18 0.17
C VAL A 100 4.25 10.00 -0.27
N ARG A 101 4.45 9.55 -1.50
CA ARG A 101 3.82 8.36 -2.06
C ARG A 101 4.87 7.41 -2.61
N GLY A 102 4.74 6.12 -2.27
CA GLY A 102 5.47 5.02 -2.87
C GLY A 102 4.51 4.08 -3.60
N THR A 103 4.97 3.44 -4.65
CA THR A 103 4.23 2.44 -5.42
C THR A 103 5.08 1.21 -5.70
N MET A 104 4.42 0.06 -5.87
CA MET A 104 5.03 -1.15 -6.40
C MET A 104 4.12 -1.67 -7.50
N GLU A 105 4.58 -1.62 -8.74
CA GLU A 105 3.81 -2.07 -9.91
C GLU A 105 3.96 -3.58 -10.11
N GLY A 106 2.90 -4.22 -10.58
CA GLY A 106 2.85 -5.64 -10.88
C GLY A 106 1.55 -6.03 -11.57
N ILE A 107 1.23 -7.30 -11.50
CA ILE A 107 -0.04 -7.86 -11.98
C ILE A 107 -0.66 -8.75 -10.90
N ILE A 108 -1.97 -8.96 -10.98
CA ILE A 108 -2.60 -10.03 -10.19
C ILE A 108 -2.35 -11.36 -10.89
N GLY A 109 -1.70 -12.28 -10.19
CA GLY A 109 -1.44 -13.63 -10.67
C GLY A 109 -2.71 -14.47 -10.82
N HIS A 110 -2.55 -15.74 -11.21
CA HIS A 110 -3.67 -16.67 -11.42
C HIS A 110 -3.95 -17.58 -10.24
N LYS A 111 -3.09 -17.59 -9.24
CA LYS A 111 -3.20 -18.45 -8.06
C LYS A 111 -2.55 -17.78 -6.85
N ILE A 112 -2.93 -18.23 -5.67
CA ILE A 112 -2.26 -17.90 -4.41
C ILE A 112 -0.92 -18.64 -4.39
N ALA A 113 0.20 -17.92 -4.12
CA ALA A 113 1.54 -18.50 -4.02
C ALA A 113 2.39 -17.73 -3.01
N GLY A 114 3.26 -18.47 -2.30
CA GLY A 114 4.17 -17.93 -1.29
C GLY A 114 3.56 -17.87 0.10
N GLU A 115 4.43 -17.75 1.11
CA GLU A 115 4.06 -17.78 2.53
C GLU A 115 4.55 -16.55 3.30
N ASN A 116 5.39 -15.72 2.67
CA ASN A 116 5.90 -14.51 3.30
C ASN A 116 4.96 -13.32 3.09
N GLY A 117 5.13 -12.30 3.92
CA GLY A 117 4.36 -11.07 3.80
C GLY A 117 2.97 -11.18 4.43
N PHE A 118 2.03 -10.39 3.93
CA PHE A 118 0.66 -10.30 4.45
C PHE A 118 -0.30 -9.74 3.38
N GLY A 119 -1.58 -9.84 3.67
CA GLY A 119 -2.60 -9.21 2.84
C GLY A 119 -2.73 -9.84 1.45
N TYR A 120 -2.55 -9.03 0.43
CA TYR A 120 -2.69 -9.42 -0.97
C TYR A 120 -1.37 -9.87 -1.62
N ASP A 121 -0.28 -9.95 -0.88
CA ASP A 121 1.03 -10.39 -1.39
C ASP A 121 0.99 -11.74 -2.13
N PRO A 122 0.21 -12.75 -1.68
CA PRO A 122 0.17 -14.05 -2.33
C PRO A 122 -0.43 -14.07 -3.74
N ILE A 123 -1.15 -13.02 -4.14
CA ILE A 123 -1.71 -12.90 -5.50
C ILE A 123 -1.04 -11.77 -6.31
N PHE A 124 -0.15 -11.00 -5.69
CA PHE A 124 0.54 -9.90 -6.35
C PHE A 124 1.83 -10.39 -7.01
N PHE A 125 1.78 -10.60 -8.33
CA PHE A 125 2.88 -11.13 -9.11
C PHE A 125 3.77 -10.02 -9.67
N LEU A 126 5.07 -10.22 -9.57
CA LEU A 126 6.11 -9.32 -10.05
C LEU A 126 6.76 -9.93 -11.30
N PRO A 127 6.41 -9.48 -12.51
CA PRO A 127 6.93 -10.08 -13.74
C PRO A 127 8.46 -10.08 -13.82
N GLU A 128 9.11 -9.02 -13.34
CA GLU A 128 10.58 -8.91 -13.34
C GLU A 128 11.26 -9.93 -12.41
N CYS A 129 10.56 -10.38 -11.37
CA CYS A 129 11.07 -11.38 -10.43
C CYS A 129 10.61 -12.81 -10.78
N GLY A 130 9.58 -12.96 -11.62
CA GLY A 130 8.97 -14.24 -11.97
C GLY A 130 8.25 -14.94 -10.82
N CYS A 131 7.86 -14.20 -9.76
CA CYS A 131 7.23 -14.74 -8.57
C CYS A 131 6.27 -13.73 -7.93
N THR A 132 5.48 -14.16 -6.95
CA THR A 132 4.64 -13.26 -6.17
C THR A 132 5.46 -12.51 -5.12
N SER A 133 4.91 -11.39 -4.64
CA SER A 133 5.49 -10.64 -3.53
C SER A 133 5.66 -11.48 -2.25
N SER A 134 4.80 -12.49 -2.08
CA SER A 134 4.84 -13.43 -0.96
C SER A 134 5.94 -14.50 -1.07
N GLU A 135 6.54 -14.67 -2.25
CA GLU A 135 7.65 -15.58 -2.49
C GLU A 135 9.02 -14.89 -2.36
N LEU A 136 9.05 -13.56 -2.25
CA LEU A 136 10.30 -12.81 -2.04
C LEU A 136 10.83 -12.99 -0.63
N SER A 137 12.16 -12.88 -0.46
CA SER A 137 12.74 -12.71 0.87
C SER A 137 12.31 -11.38 1.48
N PRO A 138 12.27 -11.25 2.82
CA PRO A 138 11.93 -10.00 3.48
C PRO A 138 12.80 -8.82 3.03
N GLU A 139 14.11 -9.05 2.82
CA GLU A 139 15.06 -8.04 2.39
C GLU A 139 14.73 -7.54 0.97
N LYS A 140 14.48 -8.47 0.03
CA LYS A 140 14.15 -8.13 -1.34
C LYS A 140 12.79 -7.43 -1.43
N LYS A 141 11.82 -7.87 -0.64
CA LYS A 141 10.53 -7.22 -0.56
C LYS A 141 10.65 -5.80 -0.01
N ASN A 142 11.43 -5.56 1.03
CA ASN A 142 11.66 -4.22 1.58
C ASN A 142 12.31 -3.27 0.56
N GLU A 143 13.21 -3.80 -0.26
CA GLU A 143 13.85 -3.03 -1.34
C GLU A 143 12.85 -2.54 -2.39
N LEU A 144 11.92 -3.42 -2.81
CA LEU A 144 11.00 -3.22 -3.93
C LEU A 144 9.64 -2.64 -3.51
N SER A 145 9.26 -2.77 -2.24
CA SER A 145 7.90 -2.46 -1.79
C SER A 145 7.55 -0.97 -1.89
N HIS A 146 6.27 -0.70 -2.10
CA HIS A 146 5.66 0.62 -2.04
C HIS A 146 5.97 1.34 -0.72
N ARG A 147 5.93 0.63 0.42
CA ARG A 147 6.29 1.17 1.74
C ARG A 147 7.78 1.48 1.83
N GLY A 148 8.64 0.59 1.33
CA GLY A 148 10.08 0.82 1.27
C GLY A 148 10.44 2.06 0.44
N GLU A 149 9.79 2.25 -0.71
CA GLU A 149 9.95 3.46 -1.54
C GLU A 149 9.47 4.72 -0.79
N GLY A 150 8.29 4.66 -0.17
CA GLY A 150 7.76 5.78 0.62
C GLY A 150 8.67 6.16 1.79
N LEU A 151 9.17 5.17 2.54
CA LEU A 151 10.10 5.41 3.64
C LEU A 151 11.43 6.05 3.19
N LYS A 152 11.98 5.64 2.05
CA LYS A 152 13.17 6.27 1.47
C LYS A 152 12.92 7.74 1.10
N LYS A 153 11.73 8.04 0.56
CA LYS A 153 11.35 9.41 0.19
C LYS A 153 11.18 10.31 1.42
N ILE A 154 10.42 9.86 2.42
CA ILE A 154 10.17 10.67 3.63
C ILE A 154 11.45 10.88 4.43
N ARG A 155 12.31 9.86 4.54
CA ARG A 155 13.61 9.97 5.17
C ARG A 155 14.46 11.09 4.56
N LYS A 156 14.54 11.16 3.22
CA LYS A 156 15.27 12.22 2.53
C LYS A 156 14.79 13.62 2.91
N ILE A 157 13.47 13.79 3.04
CA ILE A 157 12.87 15.07 3.43
C ILE A 157 13.27 15.41 4.87
N LEU A 158 13.20 14.43 5.78
CA LEU A 158 13.54 14.64 7.19
C LEU A 158 15.02 14.93 7.41
N GLU A 159 15.93 14.35 6.62
CA GLU A 159 17.38 14.59 6.70
C GLU A 159 17.79 15.96 6.16
N GLN A 160 16.93 16.65 5.41
CA GLN A 160 17.19 17.99 4.85
C GLN A 160 16.66 19.12 5.73
N ARG A 161 15.99 18.81 6.83
CA ARG A 161 15.47 19.77 7.81
C ARG A 161 16.41 19.94 9.00
#